data_420764057c999d37f1a7a65bb49a3701
#
_entry.id   420764057c999d37f1a7a65bb49a3701
#
_cell.length_a   1.000
_cell.length_b   1.000
_cell.length_c   1.000
_cell.angle_alpha   90.00
_cell.angle_beta   90.00
_cell.angle_gamma   90.00
#
_symmetry.space_group_name_H-M   'P 1'
#
loop_
_entity.id
_entity.type
_entity.pdbx_description
1 polymer ?
#
loop_
_entity_poly.entity_id
_entity_poly.type
_entity_poly.pdbx_seq_one_letter_code
_entity_poly.pdbx_strand_id
1 'polypeptide(L)'
;IFQADDSMGWTYQFWRAAEKKAVNESQRKIGAAELPAVTQLFTEPYMVRFLLHNTLGAWWAGKRLAAEPALAREAKDEAALRAACALPGYAWDYLRFVQEDGAWRPAAGTFPGWPMEAKALTVLDPCCGSGHFLTEALAALAALRRAEEGLSPAEAVTAVLRGNLAGLEIDGRCVHIAA
;
A
#
# COMPACT_ATOMS: atom_id res chain seq x y z
N ILE A 1 10.25 19.36 12.88
CA ILE A 1 10.91 18.24 12.16
C ILE A 1 10.07 16.95 12.31
N PHE A 2 9.47 16.68 13.47
CA PHE A 2 8.71 15.44 13.74
C PHE A 2 7.19 15.55 13.50
N GLN A 3 6.73 16.50 12.70
CA GLN A 3 5.32 16.67 12.37
C GLN A 3 4.91 16.05 11.02
N ALA A 4 5.88 15.61 10.23
CA ALA A 4 5.62 14.89 9.00
C ALA A 4 5.43 13.40 9.30
N ASP A 5 4.47 12.77 8.66
CA ASP A 5 4.11 11.36 8.84
C ASP A 5 5.31 10.41 8.65
N ASP A 6 6.34 10.84 7.90
CA ASP A 6 7.51 10.05 7.52
C ASP A 6 8.80 10.44 8.23
N SER A 7 8.73 11.31 9.22
CA SER A 7 9.94 11.88 9.86
C SER A 7 10.89 10.84 10.43
N MET A 8 10.38 9.71 10.92
CA MET A 8 11.19 8.61 11.47
C MET A 8 11.98 7.89 10.37
N GLY A 9 11.34 7.55 9.26
CA GLY A 9 11.97 6.89 8.11
C GLY A 9 13.08 7.75 7.50
N TRP A 10 12.82 9.02 7.28
CA TRP A 10 13.80 9.97 6.77
C TRP A 10 14.98 10.16 7.73
N THR A 11 14.73 10.28 9.02
CA THR A 11 15.78 10.40 10.04
C THR A 11 16.69 9.17 10.05
N TYR A 12 16.10 7.99 9.97
CA TYR A 12 16.85 6.73 9.91
C TYR A 12 17.72 6.63 8.64
N GLN A 13 17.15 6.96 7.48
CA GLN A 13 17.90 6.98 6.22
C GLN A 13 19.07 7.98 6.26
N PHE A 14 18.87 9.14 6.88
CA PHE A 14 19.92 10.15 7.06
C PHE A 14 21.07 9.64 7.93
N TRP A 15 20.76 8.95 9.03
CA TRP A 15 21.78 8.36 9.91
C TRP A 15 22.63 7.31 9.19
N ARG A 16 22.05 6.57 8.26
CA ARG A 16 22.75 5.52 7.52
C ARG A 16 23.52 6.05 6.30
N ALA A 17 23.36 7.33 5.94
CA ALA A 17 23.98 7.89 4.74
C ALA A 17 25.51 7.77 4.73
N ALA A 18 26.17 8.02 5.86
CA ALA A 18 27.63 7.89 5.97
C ALA A 18 28.11 6.44 5.81
N GLU A 19 27.40 5.49 6.41
CA GLU A 19 27.70 4.06 6.30
C GLU A 19 27.47 3.55 4.86
N LYS A 20 26.36 3.94 4.23
CA LYS A 20 26.08 3.67 2.82
C LYS A 20 27.19 4.18 1.91
N LYS A 21 27.64 5.41 2.14
CA LYS A 21 28.76 6.00 1.39
C LYS A 21 30.04 5.20 1.55
N ALA A 22 30.41 4.85 2.80
CA ALA A 22 31.61 4.07 3.09
C ALA A 22 31.58 2.69 2.43
N VAL A 23 30.44 1.99 2.46
CA VAL A 23 30.28 0.69 1.80
C VAL A 23 30.41 0.83 0.27
N ASN A 24 29.78 1.83 -0.34
CA ASN A 24 29.85 2.05 -1.78
C ASN A 24 31.27 2.42 -2.25
N GLU A 25 32.00 3.19 -1.46
CA GLU A 25 33.39 3.61 -1.76
C GLU A 25 34.41 2.49 -1.50
N SER A 26 34.07 1.48 -0.73
CA SER A 26 34.99 0.38 -0.38
C SER A 26 35.35 -0.52 -1.56
N GLN A 27 34.59 -0.49 -2.63
CA GLN A 27 34.73 -1.36 -3.81
C GLN A 27 34.75 -2.88 -3.49
N ARG A 28 34.34 -3.26 -2.29
CA ARG A 28 34.21 -4.65 -1.89
C ARG A 28 32.87 -5.22 -2.33
N LYS A 29 32.81 -6.54 -2.48
CA LYS A 29 31.54 -7.24 -2.69
C LYS A 29 30.66 -7.02 -1.45
N ILE A 30 29.45 -6.52 -1.66
CA ILE A 30 28.48 -6.30 -0.58
C ILE A 30 28.05 -7.67 -0.04
N GLY A 31 28.28 -7.89 1.25
CA GLY A 31 27.82 -9.07 1.98
C GLY A 31 26.52 -8.83 2.72
N ALA A 32 26.01 -9.86 3.41
CA ALA A 32 24.76 -9.79 4.16
C ALA A 32 24.80 -8.72 5.29
N ALA A 33 25.97 -8.48 5.88
CA ALA A 33 26.13 -7.49 6.93
C ALA A 33 26.06 -6.03 6.42
N GLU A 34 26.51 -5.80 5.19
CA GLU A 34 26.50 -4.46 4.57
C GLU A 34 25.20 -4.19 3.80
N LEU A 35 24.44 -5.24 3.46
CA LEU A 35 23.22 -5.13 2.68
C LEU A 35 22.21 -4.12 3.25
N PRO A 36 21.93 -4.08 4.56
CA PRO A 36 21.01 -3.10 5.13
C PRO A 36 21.43 -1.66 4.89
N ALA A 37 22.73 -1.37 4.93
CA ALA A 37 23.23 -0.01 4.75
C ALA A 37 23.02 0.54 3.33
N VAL A 38 23.04 -0.33 2.33
CA VAL A 38 22.98 0.08 0.91
C VAL A 38 21.60 -0.05 0.30
N THR A 39 20.75 -0.93 0.84
CA THR A 39 19.41 -1.20 0.30
C THR A 39 18.28 -0.45 1.01
N GLN A 40 18.53 0.11 2.19
CA GLN A 40 17.52 0.88 2.89
C GLN A 40 17.24 2.19 2.14
N LEU A 41 16.13 2.19 1.42
CA LEU A 41 15.55 3.34 0.76
C LEU A 41 14.18 3.58 1.36
N PHE A 42 13.95 4.80 1.81
CA PHE A 42 12.62 5.23 2.22
C PHE A 42 11.82 5.58 0.97
N THR A 43 10.69 4.89 0.76
CA THR A 43 9.81 5.13 -0.37
C THR A 43 8.86 6.28 -0.03
N GLU A 44 8.76 7.27 -0.92
CA GLU A 44 7.84 8.40 -0.75
C GLU A 44 6.39 7.93 -0.59
N PRO A 45 5.61 8.49 0.35
CA PRO A 45 4.24 8.06 0.64
C PRO A 45 3.33 8.05 -0.58
N TYR A 46 3.48 9.02 -1.48
CA TYR A 46 2.67 9.07 -2.68
C TYR A 46 2.92 7.87 -3.61
N MET A 47 4.15 7.34 -3.66
CA MET A 47 4.47 6.16 -4.46
C MET A 47 3.83 4.90 -3.87
N VAL A 48 3.87 4.78 -2.54
CA VAL A 48 3.23 3.67 -1.83
C VAL A 48 1.71 3.70 -2.06
N ARG A 49 1.10 4.87 -1.87
CA ARG A 49 -0.33 5.05 -2.11
C ARG A 49 -0.69 4.84 -3.57
N PHE A 50 0.12 5.33 -4.51
CA PHE A 50 -0.11 5.08 -5.93
C PHE A 50 -0.16 3.57 -6.23
N LEU A 51 0.80 2.79 -5.71
CA LEU A 51 0.81 1.34 -5.89
C LEU A 51 -0.43 0.68 -5.27
N LEU A 52 -0.73 0.96 -4.00
CA LEU A 52 -1.84 0.36 -3.29
C LEU A 52 -3.20 0.76 -3.88
N HIS A 53 -3.36 2.01 -4.32
CA HIS A 53 -4.60 2.48 -4.94
C HIS A 53 -4.83 1.84 -6.32
N ASN A 54 -3.76 1.53 -7.06
CA ASN A 54 -3.87 0.86 -8.36
C ASN A 54 -3.73 -0.67 -8.28
N THR A 55 -3.71 -1.24 -7.09
CA THR A 55 -3.82 -2.68 -6.83
C THR A 55 -5.08 -2.96 -5.99
N LEU A 56 -5.05 -2.75 -4.68
CA LEU A 56 -6.20 -2.96 -3.79
C LEU A 56 -7.40 -2.07 -4.19
N GLY A 57 -7.14 -0.81 -4.50
CA GLY A 57 -8.17 0.13 -4.96
C GLY A 57 -8.76 -0.25 -6.31
N ALA A 58 -7.92 -0.70 -7.25
CA ALA A 58 -8.40 -1.16 -8.56
C ALA A 58 -9.22 -2.45 -8.45
N TRP A 59 -8.82 -3.39 -7.58
CA TRP A 59 -9.61 -4.58 -7.25
C TRP A 59 -10.97 -4.20 -6.67
N TRP A 60 -11.01 -3.29 -5.70
CA TRP A 60 -12.26 -2.79 -5.11
C TRP A 60 -13.13 -2.09 -6.12
N ALA A 61 -12.58 -1.18 -6.93
CA ALA A 61 -13.31 -0.47 -7.97
C ALA A 61 -13.88 -1.43 -9.02
N GLY A 62 -13.13 -2.47 -9.40
CA GLY A 62 -13.63 -3.53 -10.27
C GLY A 62 -14.90 -4.19 -9.73
N LYS A 63 -14.94 -4.51 -8.43
CA LYS A 63 -16.14 -5.04 -7.76
C LYS A 63 -17.30 -4.05 -7.76
N ARG A 64 -17.04 -2.78 -7.46
CA ARG A 64 -18.04 -1.72 -7.44
C ARG A 64 -18.67 -1.51 -8.81
N LEU A 65 -17.86 -1.39 -9.85
CA LEU A 65 -18.32 -1.19 -11.23
C LEU A 65 -19.05 -2.42 -11.79
N ALA A 66 -18.66 -3.62 -11.38
CA ALA A 66 -19.39 -4.84 -11.74
C ALA A 66 -20.76 -4.93 -11.06
N ALA A 67 -20.88 -4.48 -9.81
CA ALA A 67 -22.13 -4.42 -9.06
C ALA A 67 -23.06 -3.30 -9.55
N GLU A 68 -22.50 -2.20 -10.05
CA GLU A 68 -23.23 -1.02 -10.53
C GLU A 68 -22.79 -0.65 -11.97
N PRO A 69 -23.21 -1.39 -13.00
CA PRO A 69 -22.77 -1.15 -14.38
C PRO A 69 -23.17 0.23 -14.95
N ALA A 70 -24.21 0.86 -14.40
CA ALA A 70 -24.58 2.23 -14.75
C ALA A 70 -23.46 3.22 -14.38
N LEU A 71 -22.84 3.07 -13.21
CA LEU A 71 -21.72 3.89 -12.77
C LEU A 71 -20.56 3.84 -13.76
N ALA A 72 -20.24 2.65 -14.30
CA ALA A 72 -19.18 2.49 -15.29
C ALA A 72 -19.44 3.24 -16.61
N ARG A 73 -20.72 3.42 -17.00
CA ARG A 73 -21.09 4.07 -18.26
C ARG A 73 -21.36 5.56 -18.13
N GLU A 74 -21.89 5.99 -16.99
CA GLU A 74 -22.47 7.31 -16.79
C GLU A 74 -21.58 8.26 -15.97
N ALA A 75 -20.50 7.75 -15.37
CA ALA A 75 -19.59 8.58 -14.60
C ALA A 75 -18.95 9.66 -15.48
N LYS A 76 -19.00 10.89 -15.02
CA LYS A 76 -18.54 12.08 -15.74
C LYS A 76 -17.03 12.07 -15.98
N ASP A 77 -16.27 11.66 -14.97
CA ASP A 77 -14.81 11.68 -14.96
C ASP A 77 -14.23 10.73 -13.90
N GLU A 78 -12.90 10.60 -13.88
CA GLU A 78 -12.20 9.80 -12.88
C GLU A 78 -12.45 10.26 -11.44
N ALA A 79 -12.67 11.55 -11.21
CA ALA A 79 -12.92 12.07 -9.86
C ALA A 79 -14.27 11.58 -9.33
N ALA A 80 -15.30 11.55 -10.18
CA ALA A 80 -16.60 10.99 -9.84
C ALA A 80 -16.48 9.50 -9.49
N LEU A 81 -15.70 8.74 -10.26
CA LEU A 81 -15.45 7.31 -10.01
C LEU A 81 -14.69 7.08 -8.69
N ARG A 82 -13.64 7.87 -8.42
CA ARG A 82 -12.92 7.81 -7.14
C ARG A 82 -13.85 8.07 -5.96
N ALA A 83 -14.70 9.09 -6.09
CA ALA A 83 -15.70 9.39 -5.05
C ALA A 83 -16.70 8.25 -4.84
N ALA A 84 -17.21 7.64 -5.92
CA ALA A 84 -18.14 6.52 -5.85
C ALA A 84 -17.50 5.23 -5.31
N CYS A 85 -16.20 5.06 -5.48
CA CYS A 85 -15.43 3.93 -4.95
C CYS A 85 -14.83 4.19 -3.57
N ALA A 86 -14.94 5.41 -3.03
CA ALA A 86 -14.40 5.76 -1.71
C ALA A 86 -15.04 4.90 -0.61
N LEU A 87 -14.26 4.66 0.43
CA LEU A 87 -14.69 3.92 1.61
C LEU A 87 -14.87 4.89 2.78
N PRO A 88 -15.67 4.55 3.79
CA PRO A 88 -15.82 5.40 4.97
C PRO A 88 -14.48 5.68 5.66
N GLY A 89 -14.02 6.92 5.57
CA GLY A 89 -12.75 7.38 6.14
C GLY A 89 -11.50 7.01 5.32
N TYR A 90 -11.66 6.52 4.07
CA TYR A 90 -10.54 6.23 3.18
C TYR A 90 -10.86 6.56 1.72
N ALA A 91 -10.01 7.37 1.09
CA ALA A 91 -10.14 7.79 -0.30
C ALA A 91 -9.05 7.15 -1.18
N TRP A 92 -9.41 6.88 -2.43
CA TRP A 92 -8.50 6.30 -3.42
C TRP A 92 -7.90 7.41 -4.32
N ASP A 93 -7.18 8.38 -3.76
CA ASP A 93 -6.74 9.62 -4.44
C ASP A 93 -5.90 9.36 -5.72
N TYR A 94 -5.14 8.29 -5.75
CA TYR A 94 -4.27 7.93 -6.88
C TYR A 94 -4.83 6.82 -7.76
N LEU A 95 -6.06 6.34 -7.51
CA LEU A 95 -6.70 5.33 -8.34
C LEU A 95 -6.99 5.89 -9.73
N ARG A 96 -6.52 5.19 -10.75
CA ARG A 96 -6.64 5.58 -12.14
C ARG A 96 -7.69 4.75 -12.86
N PHE A 97 -8.39 5.41 -13.77
CA PHE A 97 -9.38 4.78 -14.64
C PHE A 97 -9.09 5.08 -16.10
N VAL A 98 -9.54 4.21 -16.98
CA VAL A 98 -9.52 4.39 -18.44
C VAL A 98 -10.90 4.10 -19.00
N GLN A 99 -11.23 4.71 -20.13
CA GLN A 99 -12.43 4.35 -20.89
C GLN A 99 -12.07 3.33 -21.97
N GLU A 100 -12.86 2.27 -22.04
CA GLU A 100 -12.74 1.24 -23.06
C GLU A 100 -14.15 0.76 -23.42
N ASP A 101 -14.44 0.69 -24.70
CA ASP A 101 -15.76 0.29 -25.25
C ASP A 101 -16.95 1.08 -24.64
N GLY A 102 -16.74 2.37 -24.36
CA GLY A 102 -17.78 3.26 -23.83
C GLY A 102 -18.07 3.07 -22.33
N ALA A 103 -17.23 2.35 -21.61
CA ALA A 103 -17.33 2.18 -20.17
C ALA A 103 -15.99 2.45 -19.46
N TRP A 104 -16.08 2.93 -18.25
CA TRP A 104 -14.93 3.12 -17.38
C TRP A 104 -14.51 1.81 -16.72
N ARG A 105 -13.20 1.60 -16.61
CA ARG A 105 -12.59 0.50 -15.84
C ARG A 105 -11.33 0.96 -15.12
N PRO A 106 -10.91 0.28 -14.05
CA PRO A 106 -9.62 0.56 -13.43
C PRO A 106 -8.49 0.40 -14.46
N ALA A 107 -7.58 1.38 -14.54
CA ALA A 107 -6.47 1.37 -15.50
C ALA A 107 -5.52 0.18 -15.30
N ALA A 108 -5.36 -0.26 -14.06
CA ALA A 108 -4.51 -1.41 -13.72
C ALA A 108 -5.22 -2.78 -13.92
N GLY A 109 -6.49 -2.79 -14.33
CA GLY A 109 -7.29 -4.00 -14.48
C GLY A 109 -8.10 -4.37 -13.25
N THR A 110 -8.76 -5.55 -13.28
CA THR A 110 -9.71 -6.00 -12.26
C THR A 110 -9.26 -7.19 -11.44
N PHE A 111 -8.07 -7.73 -11.70
CA PHE A 111 -7.45 -8.84 -10.98
C PHE A 111 -8.35 -10.09 -10.80
N PRO A 112 -8.84 -10.71 -11.90
CA PRO A 112 -9.84 -11.78 -11.85
C PRO A 112 -9.39 -13.04 -11.10
N GLY A 113 -8.09 -13.21 -10.85
CA GLY A 113 -7.56 -14.32 -10.07
C GLY A 113 -7.43 -14.06 -8.57
N TRP A 114 -7.81 -12.85 -8.12
CA TRP A 114 -7.72 -12.50 -6.70
C TRP A 114 -8.95 -12.97 -5.92
N PRO A 115 -8.83 -13.12 -4.58
CA PRO A 115 -9.96 -13.42 -3.72
C PRO A 115 -11.11 -12.42 -3.91
N MET A 116 -12.33 -12.91 -3.74
CA MET A 116 -13.54 -12.08 -3.87
C MET A 116 -13.82 -11.24 -2.62
N GLU A 117 -13.21 -11.55 -1.49
CA GLU A 117 -13.45 -10.91 -0.20
C GLU A 117 -12.16 -10.33 0.36
N ALA A 118 -12.22 -9.14 0.94
CA ALA A 118 -11.07 -8.45 1.52
C ALA A 118 -10.39 -9.24 2.63
N LYS A 119 -11.14 -10.03 3.40
CA LYS A 119 -10.58 -10.88 4.47
C LYS A 119 -9.61 -11.95 3.95
N ALA A 120 -9.72 -12.33 2.68
CA ALA A 120 -8.87 -13.35 2.06
C ALA A 120 -7.70 -12.75 1.27
N LEU A 121 -7.65 -11.43 1.09
CA LEU A 121 -6.51 -10.76 0.48
C LEU A 121 -5.30 -10.83 1.42
N THR A 122 -4.14 -11.10 0.88
CA THR A 122 -2.87 -11.07 1.62
C THR A 122 -1.89 -10.14 0.95
N VAL A 123 -1.20 -9.34 1.74
CA VAL A 123 -0.12 -8.45 1.31
C VAL A 123 1.17 -8.91 1.97
N LEU A 124 2.15 -9.23 1.17
CA LEU A 124 3.51 -9.54 1.61
C LEU A 124 4.45 -8.43 1.14
N ASP A 125 5.13 -7.80 2.07
CA ASP A 125 6.29 -6.95 1.77
C ASP A 125 7.57 -7.72 2.07
N PRO A 126 8.30 -8.19 1.05
CA PRO A 126 9.49 -9.03 1.23
C PRO A 126 10.74 -8.26 1.68
N CYS A 127 10.68 -6.93 1.78
CA CYS A 127 11.76 -6.04 2.19
C CYS A 127 11.16 -4.83 2.94
N CYS A 128 10.38 -5.11 4.00
CA CYS A 128 9.46 -4.12 4.56
C CYS A 128 10.14 -2.93 5.27
N GLY A 129 11.43 -2.99 5.52
CA GLY A 129 12.12 -1.94 6.25
C GLY A 129 11.44 -1.66 7.59
N SER A 130 11.14 -0.39 7.85
CA SER A 130 10.40 0.05 9.03
C SER A 130 8.87 -0.09 8.91
N GLY A 131 8.36 -0.78 7.88
CA GLY A 131 6.94 -1.11 7.76
C GLY A 131 6.08 -0.06 7.05
N HIS A 132 6.66 0.87 6.31
CA HIS A 132 5.91 1.97 5.69
C HIS A 132 4.83 1.48 4.71
N PHE A 133 5.17 0.53 3.81
CA PHE A 133 4.17 -0.11 2.94
C PHE A 133 3.09 -0.85 3.73
N LEU A 134 3.49 -1.56 4.78
CA LEU A 134 2.54 -2.32 5.61
C LEU A 134 1.57 -1.40 6.36
N THR A 135 2.02 -0.23 6.81
CA THR A 135 1.17 0.77 7.47
C THR A 135 0.11 1.32 6.51
N GLU A 136 0.49 1.69 5.30
CA GLU A 136 -0.45 2.17 4.29
C GLU A 136 -1.41 1.05 3.83
N ALA A 137 -0.90 -0.18 3.67
CA ALA A 137 -1.72 -1.35 3.35
C ALA A 137 -2.72 -1.69 4.47
N LEU A 138 -2.31 -1.54 5.75
CA LEU A 138 -3.18 -1.70 6.90
C LEU A 138 -4.38 -0.75 6.83
N ALA A 139 -4.15 0.53 6.54
CA ALA A 139 -5.22 1.52 6.43
C ALA A 139 -6.21 1.15 5.31
N ALA A 140 -5.71 0.79 4.12
CA ALA A 140 -6.53 0.39 2.99
C ALA A 140 -7.34 -0.88 3.27
N LEU A 141 -6.70 -1.93 3.77
CA LEU A 141 -7.35 -3.21 4.08
C LEU A 141 -8.35 -3.09 5.24
N ALA A 142 -8.05 -2.30 6.26
CA ALA A 142 -9.00 -2.06 7.35
C ALA A 142 -10.25 -1.36 6.84
N ALA A 143 -10.12 -0.37 5.94
CA ALA A 143 -11.27 0.28 5.32
C ALA A 143 -12.09 -0.69 4.46
N LEU A 144 -11.45 -1.54 3.68
CA LEU A 144 -12.11 -2.59 2.87
C LEU A 144 -12.86 -3.59 3.76
N ARG A 145 -12.24 -4.10 4.81
CA ARG A 145 -12.87 -5.06 5.72
C ARG A 145 -14.04 -4.45 6.50
N ARG A 146 -13.92 -3.17 6.89
CA ARG A 146 -15.04 -2.44 7.47
C ARG A 146 -16.23 -2.34 6.53
N ALA A 147 -15.97 -2.04 5.27
CA ALA A 147 -17.03 -1.91 4.26
C ALA A 147 -17.70 -3.25 3.94
N GLU A 148 -16.96 -4.36 3.93
CA GLU A 148 -17.51 -5.68 3.60
C GLU A 148 -18.10 -6.42 4.80
N GLU A 149 -17.51 -6.29 5.99
CA GLU A 149 -17.85 -7.08 7.16
C GLU A 149 -18.58 -6.28 8.26
N GLY A 150 -18.68 -4.95 8.11
CA GLY A 150 -19.33 -4.09 9.11
C GLY A 150 -18.54 -3.95 10.41
N LEU A 151 -17.23 -4.21 10.38
CA LEU A 151 -16.37 -4.15 11.56
C LEU A 151 -16.19 -2.71 12.08
N SER A 152 -16.04 -2.55 13.38
CA SER A 152 -15.55 -1.32 13.97
C SER A 152 -14.09 -1.05 13.55
N PRO A 153 -13.59 0.18 13.66
CA PRO A 153 -12.19 0.49 13.30
C PRO A 153 -11.17 -0.38 14.04
N ALA A 154 -11.35 -0.62 15.33
CA ALA A 154 -10.43 -1.43 16.14
C ALA A 154 -10.44 -2.91 15.76
N GLU A 155 -11.65 -3.46 15.51
CA GLU A 155 -11.78 -4.84 15.05
C GLU A 155 -11.16 -5.05 13.67
N ALA A 156 -11.36 -4.11 12.74
CA ALA A 156 -10.79 -4.19 11.40
C ALA A 156 -9.26 -4.16 11.43
N VAL A 157 -8.65 -3.24 12.18
CA VAL A 157 -7.19 -3.18 12.36
C VAL A 157 -6.66 -4.50 12.93
N THR A 158 -7.28 -5.00 14.00
CA THR A 158 -6.87 -6.27 14.63
C THR A 158 -6.98 -7.44 13.65
N ALA A 159 -8.05 -7.49 12.87
CA ALA A 159 -8.29 -8.55 11.91
C ALA A 159 -7.31 -8.52 10.73
N VAL A 160 -6.96 -7.33 10.25
CA VAL A 160 -5.96 -7.14 9.18
C VAL A 160 -4.56 -7.55 9.66
N LEU A 161 -4.15 -7.11 10.84
CA LEU A 161 -2.84 -7.49 11.41
C LEU A 161 -2.71 -9.00 11.60
N ARG A 162 -3.81 -9.69 11.90
CA ARG A 162 -3.79 -11.15 12.10
C ARG A 162 -3.81 -11.98 10.82
N GLY A 163 -4.38 -11.46 9.75
CA GLY A 163 -4.70 -12.31 8.60
C GLY A 163 -4.36 -11.78 7.22
N ASN A 164 -4.04 -10.48 7.08
CA ASN A 164 -3.87 -9.89 5.77
C ASN A 164 -2.44 -9.41 5.47
N LEU A 165 -1.62 -9.16 6.51
CA LEU A 165 -0.30 -8.56 6.34
C LEU A 165 0.81 -9.52 6.76
N ALA A 166 1.88 -9.51 5.97
CA ALA A 166 3.15 -10.14 6.30
C ALA A 166 4.30 -9.28 5.81
N GLY A 167 5.39 -9.20 6.58
CA GLY A 167 6.61 -8.51 6.20
C GLY A 167 7.83 -9.37 6.46
N LEU A 168 8.84 -9.21 5.62
CA LEU A 168 10.17 -9.79 5.82
C LEU A 168 11.19 -8.66 5.84
N GLU A 169 12.11 -8.73 6.80
CA GLU A 169 13.20 -7.76 6.90
C GLU A 169 14.44 -8.42 7.49
N ILE A 170 15.61 -8.09 6.94
CA ILE A 170 16.89 -8.63 7.39
C ILE A 170 17.50 -7.81 8.55
N ASP A 171 17.19 -6.52 8.62
CA ASP A 171 17.65 -5.66 9.71
C ASP A 171 16.71 -5.75 10.91
N GLY A 172 17.15 -6.43 11.98
CA GLY A 172 16.36 -6.60 13.20
C GLY A 172 15.90 -5.28 13.84
N ARG A 173 16.62 -4.17 13.62
CA ARG A 173 16.20 -2.85 14.12
C ARG A 173 14.96 -2.35 13.38
N CYS A 174 14.94 -2.56 12.07
CA CYS A 174 13.76 -2.24 11.25
C CYS A 174 12.56 -3.10 11.62
N VAL A 175 12.77 -4.40 11.89
CA VAL A 175 11.72 -5.30 12.37
C VAL A 175 11.08 -4.76 13.67
N HIS A 176 11.88 -4.29 14.62
CA HIS A 176 11.36 -3.71 15.86
C HIS A 176 10.57 -2.42 15.67
N ILE A 177 10.82 -1.67 14.60
CA ILE A 177 10.04 -0.47 14.28
C ILE A 177 8.73 -0.85 13.58
N ALA A 178 8.77 -1.87 12.72
CA ALA A 178 7.63 -2.32 11.93
C ALA A 178 6.57 -3.11 12.73
N ALA A 179 6.99 -3.74 13.84
CA ALA A 179 6.13 -4.58 14.69
C ALA A 179 5.33 -3.79 15.73
#